data_b12e1a72e98d25f8971f373265ef5979
#
_entry.id   b12e1a72e98d25f8971f373265ef5979
#
_cell.length_a   1.000
_cell.length_b   1.000
_cell.length_c   1.000
_cell.angle_alpha   90.00
_cell.angle_beta   90.00
_cell.angle_gamma   90.00
#
_symmetry.space_group_name_H-M   'P 1'
#
loop_
_entity.id
_entity.type
_entity.pdbx_description
1 polymer ?
#
loop_
_entity_poly.entity_id
_entity_poly.type
_entity_poly.pdbx_seq_one_letter_code
_entity_poly.pdbx_strand_id
1 'polypeptide(L)'
;MRSLILAISLFAGSLAPLGSAPAAAQVANSAASDPLPADFHGKVQYFGNHSGEVVATVPGTPRRTDTKCPKREGGCPELIGGSFQAELEFDGDIVKGEYRGTGGMRPSSLIGRRNGANCRLFDTADGSVWNGRCDREAFVGTVRSVANAPEQIDLAFEAVGVNAVDFFEQERTRELIAAYERFGGIAFGEGAGESRLDALLRLNSYFLPEGQGYRPGTLRNVERESEKKNSPDYAVYGEYNTIDGARAWARARFDYNRFVCLETSIEPGTCRPIDPTPPTLETGGDFFAELGLPR
;
A
#
# COMPACT_ATOMS: atom_id res chain seq x y z
N MET A 1 30.03 -27.65 69.68
CA MET A 1 29.96 -29.09 69.42
C MET A 1 28.62 -29.38 68.78
N ARG A 2 28.53 -29.42 67.40
CA ARG A 2 27.43 -30.02 66.69
C ARG A 2 27.98 -30.31 65.28
N SER A 3 28.12 -31.59 64.94
CA SER A 3 28.58 -32.16 63.73
C SER A 3 27.55 -31.93 62.60
N LEU A 4 28.01 -31.50 61.46
CA LEU A 4 27.23 -31.40 60.23
C LEU A 4 27.63 -32.55 59.33
N ILE A 5 26.68 -33.46 59.02
CA ILE A 5 26.85 -34.61 58.14
C ILE A 5 26.48 -34.11 56.73
N LEU A 6 27.44 -34.25 55.82
CA LEU A 6 27.26 -33.94 54.38
C LEU A 6 26.81 -35.19 53.65
N ALA A 7 25.60 -35.21 53.14
CA ALA A 7 25.09 -36.25 52.27
C ALA A 7 25.38 -35.94 50.80
N ILE A 8 26.20 -36.74 50.14
CA ILE A 8 26.48 -36.68 48.70
C ILE A 8 25.50 -37.60 47.99
N SER A 9 24.58 -37.04 47.23
CA SER A 9 23.70 -37.80 46.32
C SER A 9 24.32 -37.86 44.92
N LEU A 10 24.68 -39.07 44.53
CA LEU A 10 25.09 -39.39 43.16
C LEU A 10 23.85 -39.46 42.28
N PHE A 11 23.72 -38.56 41.32
CA PHE A 11 22.75 -38.66 40.23
C PHE A 11 23.42 -39.32 39.01
N ALA A 12 22.97 -40.53 38.72
CA ALA A 12 23.28 -41.22 37.46
C ALA A 12 22.50 -40.59 36.34
N GLY A 13 23.19 -39.87 35.48
CA GLY A 13 22.60 -39.22 34.28
C GLY A 13 22.44 -40.26 33.16
N SER A 14 21.20 -40.54 32.76
CA SER A 14 20.89 -41.27 31.52
C SER A 14 21.12 -40.38 30.32
N LEU A 15 22.06 -40.73 29.46
CA LEU A 15 22.26 -40.16 28.14
C LEU A 15 21.17 -40.69 27.21
N ALA A 16 20.17 -39.84 26.90
CA ALA A 16 19.23 -40.03 25.80
C ALA A 16 19.84 -39.50 24.48
N PRO A 17 19.69 -40.21 23.37
CA PRO A 17 20.18 -39.72 22.07
C PRO A 17 19.37 -38.50 21.62
N LEU A 18 20.07 -37.43 21.31
CA LEU A 18 19.54 -36.22 20.66
C LEU A 18 19.14 -36.59 19.23
N GLY A 19 17.85 -36.92 19.04
CA GLY A 19 17.25 -36.96 17.72
C GLY A 19 17.12 -35.50 17.24
N SER A 20 17.88 -35.15 16.20
CA SER A 20 17.73 -33.91 15.47
C SER A 20 16.37 -33.90 14.78
N ALA A 21 15.39 -33.30 15.39
CA ALA A 21 14.18 -32.90 14.71
C ALA A 21 14.52 -31.80 13.68
N PRO A 22 14.01 -31.88 12.44
CA PRO A 22 14.18 -30.81 11.49
C PRO A 22 13.59 -29.53 12.12
N ALA A 23 14.39 -28.45 12.14
CA ALA A 23 13.93 -27.15 12.56
C ALA A 23 12.80 -26.74 11.62
N ALA A 24 11.57 -26.95 12.06
CA ALA A 24 10.43 -26.24 11.48
C ALA A 24 10.73 -24.75 11.68
N ALA A 25 10.95 -24.05 10.56
CA ALA A 25 11.12 -22.64 10.57
C ALA A 25 9.90 -22.04 11.29
N GLN A 26 10.11 -21.56 12.51
CA GLN A 26 9.13 -20.74 13.19
C GLN A 26 8.98 -19.48 12.35
N VAL A 27 7.90 -19.44 11.57
CA VAL A 27 7.41 -18.20 10.97
C VAL A 27 7.26 -17.23 12.14
N ALA A 28 8.16 -16.26 12.21
CA ALA A 28 8.08 -15.20 13.19
C ALA A 28 6.68 -14.60 13.06
N ASN A 29 5.94 -14.59 14.17
CA ASN A 29 4.71 -13.83 14.30
C ASN A 29 5.10 -12.35 14.12
N SER A 30 5.18 -11.91 12.87
CA SER A 30 5.24 -10.48 12.57
C SER A 30 3.97 -9.86 13.14
N ALA A 31 4.13 -8.78 13.88
CA ALA A 31 3.06 -7.97 14.42
C ALA A 31 1.95 -7.87 13.35
N ALA A 32 0.70 -8.08 13.78
CA ALA A 32 -0.44 -8.05 12.88
C ALA A 32 -0.42 -6.70 12.15
N SER A 33 0.05 -6.70 10.91
CA SER A 33 -0.05 -5.54 10.02
C SER A 33 -1.51 -5.34 9.69
N ASP A 34 -1.96 -4.11 9.60
CA ASP A 34 -3.31 -3.80 9.18
C ASP A 34 -3.54 -4.37 7.77
N PRO A 35 -4.54 -5.24 7.59
CA PRO A 35 -4.85 -5.77 6.28
C PRO A 35 -5.24 -4.61 5.36
N LEU A 36 -4.92 -4.71 4.07
CA LEU A 36 -5.43 -3.76 3.08
C LEU A 36 -6.95 -3.69 3.18
N PRO A 37 -7.57 -2.49 3.17
CA PRO A 37 -9.02 -2.33 3.13
C PRO A 37 -9.66 -3.22 2.06
N ALA A 38 -10.89 -3.68 2.29
CA ALA A 38 -11.57 -4.58 1.34
C ALA A 38 -11.77 -3.95 -0.04
N ASP A 39 -11.92 -2.65 -0.07
CA ASP A 39 -12.10 -1.79 -1.25
C ASP A 39 -10.78 -1.16 -1.75
N PHE A 40 -9.63 -1.58 -1.22
CA PHE A 40 -8.34 -1.04 -1.66
C PHE A 40 -8.19 -1.21 -3.18
N HIS A 41 -7.93 -0.09 -3.85
CA HIS A 41 -7.66 0.00 -5.28
C HIS A 41 -6.30 0.65 -5.48
N GLY A 42 -5.31 -0.16 -5.84
CA GLY A 42 -3.94 0.34 -5.86
C GLY A 42 -2.91 -0.73 -6.19
N LYS A 43 -1.66 -0.38 -6.01
CA LYS A 43 -0.51 -1.27 -6.25
C LYS A 43 0.37 -1.37 -5.02
N VAL A 44 0.94 -2.56 -4.81
CA VAL A 44 1.99 -2.78 -3.81
C VAL A 44 3.16 -3.49 -4.49
N GLN A 45 4.36 -2.97 -4.26
CA GLN A 45 5.60 -3.56 -4.71
C GLN A 45 6.25 -4.33 -3.57
N TYR A 46 6.76 -5.51 -3.89
CA TYR A 46 7.38 -6.41 -2.92
C TYR A 46 8.77 -6.82 -3.35
N PHE A 47 9.65 -6.95 -2.37
CA PHE A 47 10.99 -7.49 -2.55
C PHE A 47 11.28 -8.54 -1.48
N GLY A 48 11.77 -9.71 -1.90
CA GLY A 48 12.00 -10.80 -0.97
C GLY A 48 12.76 -11.96 -1.55
N ASN A 49 12.65 -13.10 -0.87
CA ASN A 49 13.35 -14.31 -1.19
C ASN A 49 12.39 -15.49 -1.32
N HIS A 50 12.79 -16.48 -2.12
CA HIS A 50 12.13 -17.75 -2.23
C HIS A 50 13.13 -18.87 -1.99
N SER A 51 12.66 -20.01 -1.50
CA SER A 51 13.45 -21.22 -1.32
C SER A 51 12.56 -22.45 -1.32
N GLY A 52 13.04 -23.56 -1.82
CA GLY A 52 12.34 -24.84 -1.78
C GLY A 52 12.87 -25.84 -2.79
N GLU A 53 12.01 -26.72 -3.23
CA GLU A 53 12.36 -27.85 -4.07
C GLU A 53 11.61 -27.85 -5.40
N VAL A 54 12.32 -28.20 -6.46
CA VAL A 54 11.75 -28.48 -7.78
C VAL A 54 12.07 -29.89 -8.16
N VAL A 55 11.05 -30.69 -8.49
CA VAL A 55 11.19 -32.08 -8.93
C VAL A 55 10.67 -32.22 -10.35
N ALA A 56 11.52 -32.57 -11.33
CA ALA A 56 11.03 -32.90 -12.68
C ALA A 56 10.31 -34.25 -12.65
N THR A 57 9.12 -34.27 -13.21
CA THR A 57 8.28 -35.47 -13.26
C THR A 57 8.35 -36.18 -14.61
N VAL A 58 8.97 -35.56 -15.64
CA VAL A 58 9.06 -36.13 -16.99
C VAL A 58 10.23 -37.13 -17.07
N PRO A 59 9.98 -38.39 -17.37
CA PRO A 59 11.04 -39.39 -17.61
C PRO A 59 11.89 -38.97 -18.82
N GLY A 60 13.20 -38.89 -18.66
CA GLY A 60 14.15 -38.64 -19.75
C GLY A 60 14.69 -37.22 -19.84
N THR A 61 14.28 -36.27 -19.01
CA THR A 61 14.96 -35.00 -18.90
C THR A 61 16.31 -35.19 -18.19
N PRO A 62 17.47 -34.98 -18.87
CA PRO A 62 18.76 -35.18 -18.25
C PRO A 62 18.97 -34.13 -17.16
N ARG A 63 18.85 -34.53 -15.91
CA ARG A 63 19.27 -33.73 -14.79
C ARG A 63 20.75 -33.90 -14.51
N ARG A 64 21.37 -32.82 -14.05
CA ARG A 64 22.69 -32.85 -13.42
C ARG A 64 22.68 -33.98 -12.42
N THR A 65 23.39 -35.05 -12.74
CA THR A 65 23.56 -36.21 -11.88
C THR A 65 24.44 -35.83 -10.70
N ASP A 66 23.80 -35.38 -9.64
CA ASP A 66 24.44 -35.42 -8.35
C ASP A 66 24.40 -36.87 -7.90
N THR A 67 25.58 -37.52 -7.84
CA THR A 67 25.78 -38.95 -7.66
C THR A 67 25.30 -39.50 -6.30
N LYS A 68 24.71 -38.68 -5.46
CA LYS A 68 24.28 -39.01 -4.10
C LYS A 68 22.78 -39.25 -3.93
N CYS A 69 21.98 -39.03 -4.96
CA CYS A 69 20.55 -39.20 -4.85
C CYS A 69 20.14 -40.63 -5.18
N PRO A 70 19.51 -41.38 -4.26
CA PRO A 70 19.01 -42.71 -4.55
C PRO A 70 17.94 -42.62 -5.64
N LYS A 71 17.96 -43.56 -6.60
CA LYS A 71 17.00 -43.67 -7.70
C LYS A 71 15.58 -43.80 -7.13
N ARG A 72 14.93 -42.68 -6.91
CA ARG A 72 13.48 -42.61 -6.68
C ARG A 72 12.77 -42.42 -8.02
N GLU A 73 11.63 -43.06 -8.19
CA GLU A 73 10.69 -42.69 -9.27
C GLU A 73 10.42 -41.19 -9.16
N GLY A 74 10.76 -40.43 -10.21
CA GLY A 74 10.57 -38.96 -10.22
C GLY A 74 11.86 -38.13 -10.13
N GLY A 75 13.03 -38.72 -9.95
CA GLY A 75 14.30 -37.96 -9.91
C GLY A 75 14.61 -37.33 -8.55
N CYS A 76 15.75 -36.65 -8.47
CA CYS A 76 16.17 -35.92 -7.27
C CYS A 76 15.55 -34.52 -7.22
N PRO A 77 15.09 -34.08 -6.05
CA PRO A 77 14.71 -32.69 -5.88
C PRO A 77 15.93 -31.78 -6.10
N GLU A 78 15.75 -30.72 -6.86
CA GLU A 78 16.68 -29.62 -6.98
C GLU A 78 16.28 -28.53 -5.98
N LEU A 79 17.20 -28.20 -5.06
CA LEU A 79 17.00 -27.07 -4.17
C LEU A 79 17.24 -25.80 -4.95
N ILE A 80 16.23 -24.96 -5.00
CA ILE A 80 16.32 -23.62 -5.60
C ILE A 80 16.10 -22.57 -4.54
N GLY A 81 16.71 -21.42 -4.74
CA GLY A 81 16.54 -20.26 -3.87
C GLY A 81 17.17 -19.04 -4.47
N GLY A 82 16.58 -17.92 -4.18
CA GLY A 82 17.03 -16.64 -4.69
C GLY A 82 16.15 -15.50 -4.24
N SER A 83 16.44 -14.32 -4.76
CA SER A 83 15.60 -13.13 -4.57
C SER A 83 14.51 -13.07 -5.63
N PHE A 84 13.40 -12.45 -5.29
CA PHE A 84 12.37 -12.09 -6.25
C PHE A 84 11.77 -10.72 -5.93
N GLN A 85 11.14 -10.17 -6.93
CA GLN A 85 10.37 -8.95 -6.86
C GLN A 85 8.99 -9.23 -7.43
N ALA A 86 7.97 -8.64 -6.83
CA ALA A 86 6.62 -8.70 -7.35
C ALA A 86 5.96 -7.33 -7.28
N GLU A 87 5.13 -7.03 -8.25
CA GLU A 87 4.19 -5.91 -8.22
C GLU A 87 2.79 -6.50 -8.30
N LEU A 88 1.99 -6.28 -7.27
CA LEU A 88 0.59 -6.71 -7.24
C LEU A 88 -0.34 -5.50 -7.29
N GLU A 89 -1.27 -5.52 -8.23
CA GLU A 89 -2.38 -4.57 -8.36
C GLU A 89 -3.63 -5.18 -7.74
N PHE A 90 -4.27 -4.42 -6.88
CA PHE A 90 -5.48 -4.79 -6.17
C PHE A 90 -6.65 -3.97 -6.68
N ASP A 91 -7.76 -4.64 -6.99
CA ASP A 91 -9.04 -4.04 -7.34
C ASP A 91 -10.11 -4.75 -6.51
N GLY A 92 -10.32 -4.25 -5.29
CA GLY A 92 -11.11 -4.94 -4.29
C GLY A 92 -10.55 -6.32 -3.95
N ASP A 93 -11.29 -7.39 -4.25
CA ASP A 93 -10.88 -8.78 -4.04
C ASP A 93 -10.06 -9.38 -5.21
N ILE A 94 -10.00 -8.70 -6.35
CA ILE A 94 -9.22 -9.14 -7.51
C ILE A 94 -7.77 -8.70 -7.34
N VAL A 95 -6.85 -9.61 -7.62
CA VAL A 95 -5.41 -9.34 -7.58
C VAL A 95 -4.79 -9.78 -8.90
N LYS A 96 -4.01 -8.87 -9.51
CA LYS A 96 -3.21 -9.12 -10.70
C LYS A 96 -1.79 -8.68 -10.39
N GLY A 97 -0.82 -9.24 -11.08
CA GLY A 97 0.54 -8.78 -10.89
C GLY A 97 1.55 -9.50 -11.75
N GLU A 98 2.77 -9.08 -11.56
CA GLU A 98 3.94 -9.68 -12.21
C GLU A 98 4.99 -9.96 -11.14
N TYR A 99 5.78 -10.99 -11.37
CA TYR A 99 6.97 -11.22 -10.58
C TYR A 99 8.19 -11.51 -11.45
N ARG A 100 9.36 -11.25 -10.89
CA ARG A 100 10.67 -11.58 -11.47
C ARG A 100 11.55 -12.12 -10.36
N GLY A 101 12.24 -13.20 -10.65
CA GLY A 101 13.09 -13.85 -9.65
C GLY A 101 14.45 -14.26 -10.22
N THR A 102 15.34 -14.67 -9.31
CA THR A 102 16.63 -15.29 -9.57
C THR A 102 16.59 -16.75 -9.09
N GLY A 103 17.66 -17.51 -9.29
CA GLY A 103 17.75 -18.86 -8.73
C GLY A 103 16.76 -19.87 -9.32
N GLY A 104 16.40 -19.74 -10.60
CA GLY A 104 15.53 -20.66 -11.32
C GLY A 104 14.07 -20.24 -11.44
N MET A 105 13.65 -19.20 -10.75
CA MET A 105 12.31 -18.64 -10.89
C MET A 105 12.20 -17.81 -12.18
N ARG A 106 11.22 -18.15 -13.03
CA ARG A 106 10.98 -17.46 -14.32
C ARG A 106 10.04 -16.29 -14.11
N PRO A 107 10.25 -15.15 -14.81
CA PRO A 107 9.28 -14.06 -14.81
C PRO A 107 7.93 -14.53 -15.33
N SER A 108 6.86 -14.14 -14.68
CA SER A 108 5.50 -14.44 -15.12
C SER A 108 4.50 -13.48 -14.51
N SER A 109 3.26 -13.56 -14.99
CA SER A 109 2.13 -12.80 -14.48
C SER A 109 1.29 -13.66 -13.52
N LEU A 110 0.80 -13.02 -12.48
CA LEU A 110 -0.09 -13.60 -11.48
C LEU A 110 -1.50 -13.04 -11.63
N ILE A 111 -2.50 -13.89 -11.43
CA ILE A 111 -3.89 -13.47 -11.37
C ILE A 111 -4.65 -14.30 -10.33
N GLY A 112 -5.52 -13.67 -9.56
CA GLY A 112 -6.31 -14.39 -8.58
C GLY A 112 -7.16 -13.48 -7.73
N ARG A 113 -7.38 -13.92 -6.49
CA ARG A 113 -8.24 -13.21 -5.54
C ARG A 113 -7.62 -13.19 -4.16
N ARG A 114 -8.05 -12.19 -3.38
CA ARG A 114 -7.78 -12.11 -1.95
C ARG A 114 -9.08 -12.26 -1.15
N ASN A 115 -8.91 -12.69 0.10
CA ASN A 115 -9.94 -12.65 1.13
C ASN A 115 -9.28 -12.11 2.41
N GLY A 116 -9.55 -10.86 2.73
CA GLY A 116 -8.78 -10.11 3.72
C GLY A 116 -7.30 -10.03 3.32
N ALA A 117 -6.42 -10.46 4.21
CA ALA A 117 -4.98 -10.51 3.93
C ALA A 117 -4.54 -11.77 3.17
N ASN A 118 -5.40 -12.76 2.96
CA ASN A 118 -5.03 -14.00 2.30
C ASN A 118 -5.26 -13.93 0.79
N CYS A 119 -4.23 -14.29 0.01
CA CYS A 119 -4.27 -14.35 -1.44
C CYS A 119 -4.15 -15.77 -1.95
N ARG A 120 -4.87 -16.04 -3.03
CA ARG A 120 -4.67 -17.20 -3.88
C ARG A 120 -4.51 -16.73 -5.31
N LEU A 121 -3.29 -16.84 -5.83
CA LEU A 121 -2.93 -16.39 -7.16
C LEU A 121 -2.51 -17.58 -8.02
N PHE A 122 -2.65 -17.45 -9.32
CA PHE A 122 -2.22 -18.43 -10.32
C PHE A 122 -1.19 -17.79 -11.21
N ASP A 123 -0.09 -18.49 -11.42
CA ASP A 123 0.87 -18.14 -12.45
C ASP A 123 0.29 -18.46 -13.83
N THR A 124 0.29 -17.47 -14.72
CA THR A 124 -0.31 -17.63 -16.04
C THR A 124 0.55 -18.45 -17.00
N ALA A 125 1.84 -18.64 -16.70
CA ALA A 125 2.75 -19.39 -17.56
C ALA A 125 2.68 -20.90 -17.34
N ASP A 126 2.55 -21.36 -16.08
CA ASP A 126 2.61 -22.79 -15.74
C ASP A 126 1.43 -23.27 -14.88
N GLY A 127 0.54 -22.34 -14.47
CA GLY A 127 -0.62 -22.63 -13.63
C GLY A 127 -0.28 -22.92 -12.17
N SER A 128 0.96 -22.70 -11.74
CA SER A 128 1.32 -22.88 -10.33
C SER A 128 0.50 -21.97 -9.43
N VAL A 129 0.27 -22.43 -8.21
CA VAL A 129 -0.63 -21.77 -7.26
C VAL A 129 0.19 -21.14 -6.16
N TRP A 130 0.05 -19.85 -6.02
CA TRP A 130 0.61 -19.03 -4.95
C TRP A 130 -0.45 -18.87 -3.87
N ASN A 131 -0.21 -19.40 -2.69
CA ASN A 131 -1.10 -19.26 -1.54
C ASN A 131 -0.35 -18.59 -0.41
N GLY A 132 -0.93 -17.57 0.16
CA GLY A 132 -0.29 -16.88 1.27
C GLY A 132 -0.99 -15.62 1.67
N ARG A 133 -0.29 -14.81 2.42
CA ARG A 133 -0.71 -13.46 2.83
C ARG A 133 -0.17 -12.46 1.81
N CYS A 134 -1.00 -11.52 1.41
CA CYS A 134 -0.63 -10.36 0.60
C CYS A 134 -1.31 -9.11 1.17
N ASP A 135 -0.54 -8.24 1.78
CA ASP A 135 -0.99 -6.98 2.33
C ASP A 135 0.02 -5.86 2.02
N ARG A 136 -0.18 -4.68 2.61
CA ARG A 136 0.71 -3.54 2.39
C ARG A 136 2.17 -3.80 2.78
N GLU A 137 2.40 -4.66 3.76
CA GLU A 137 3.71 -4.86 4.37
C GLU A 137 4.38 -6.15 3.93
N ALA A 138 3.61 -7.17 3.56
CA ALA A 138 4.15 -8.50 3.31
C ALA A 138 3.42 -9.24 2.18
N PHE A 139 4.22 -10.00 1.42
CA PHE A 139 3.77 -11.05 0.51
C PHE A 139 4.52 -12.32 0.88
N VAL A 140 3.86 -13.25 1.58
CA VAL A 140 4.48 -14.42 2.18
C VAL A 140 3.60 -15.65 2.03
N GLY A 141 4.18 -16.80 1.69
CA GLY A 141 3.41 -18.02 1.52
C GLY A 141 4.17 -19.14 0.82
N THR A 142 3.43 -19.91 0.03
CA THR A 142 3.96 -21.06 -0.73
C THR A 142 3.53 -21.02 -2.18
N VAL A 143 4.40 -21.52 -3.06
CA VAL A 143 4.11 -21.76 -4.49
C VAL A 143 4.11 -23.25 -4.74
N ARG A 144 3.08 -23.77 -5.36
CA ARG A 144 2.96 -25.19 -5.72
C ARG A 144 2.49 -25.38 -7.14
N SER A 145 3.11 -26.30 -7.86
CA SER A 145 2.63 -26.71 -9.17
C SER A 145 1.23 -27.34 -9.08
N VAL A 146 0.51 -27.26 -10.19
CA VAL A 146 -0.71 -28.06 -10.37
C VAL A 146 -0.35 -29.55 -10.46
N ALA A 147 -1.32 -30.40 -10.13
CA ALA A 147 -1.15 -31.85 -10.26
C ALA A 147 -0.79 -32.22 -11.72
N ASN A 148 0.15 -33.13 -11.89
CA ASN A 148 0.68 -33.61 -13.19
C ASN A 148 1.45 -32.55 -14.01
N ALA A 149 1.89 -31.45 -13.42
CA ALA A 149 2.84 -30.55 -14.08
C ALA A 149 4.16 -31.29 -14.39
N PRO A 150 4.86 -30.92 -15.49
CA PRO A 150 6.16 -31.52 -15.84
C PRO A 150 7.22 -31.30 -14.76
N GLU A 151 7.10 -30.25 -14.00
CA GLU A 151 7.93 -29.93 -12.85
C GLU A 151 7.03 -29.75 -11.62
N GLN A 152 7.32 -30.48 -10.56
CA GLN A 152 6.65 -30.26 -9.28
C GLN A 152 7.45 -29.23 -8.49
N ILE A 153 6.81 -28.10 -8.23
CA ILE A 153 7.38 -26.99 -7.48
C ILE A 153 6.75 -26.99 -6.08
N ASP A 154 7.57 -26.89 -5.06
CA ASP A 154 7.15 -26.64 -3.67
C ASP A 154 8.12 -25.63 -3.05
N LEU A 155 7.75 -24.35 -3.11
CA LEU A 155 8.57 -23.25 -2.64
C LEU A 155 7.86 -22.50 -1.51
N ALA A 156 8.64 -22.03 -0.54
CA ALA A 156 8.24 -20.96 0.34
C ALA A 156 8.77 -19.63 -0.20
N PHE A 157 8.00 -18.58 -0.04
CA PHE A 157 8.43 -17.22 -0.38
C PHE A 157 8.09 -16.25 0.76
N GLU A 158 8.94 -15.24 0.92
CA GLU A 158 8.77 -14.16 1.89
C GLU A 158 9.28 -12.87 1.29
N ALA A 159 8.42 -11.88 1.18
CA ALA A 159 8.75 -10.57 0.65
C ALA A 159 8.11 -9.46 1.49
N VAL A 160 8.80 -8.33 1.56
CA VAL A 160 8.37 -7.11 2.26
C VAL A 160 7.79 -6.14 1.25
N GLY A 161 6.68 -5.51 1.59
CA GLY A 161 6.13 -4.40 0.84
C GLY A 161 7.03 -3.16 0.98
N VAL A 162 7.54 -2.66 -0.13
CA VAL A 162 8.47 -1.52 -0.14
C VAL A 162 7.83 -0.23 -0.64
N ASN A 163 6.74 -0.34 -1.39
CA ASN A 163 5.99 0.80 -1.91
C ASN A 163 4.53 0.39 -2.12
N ALA A 164 3.61 1.22 -1.64
CA ALA A 164 2.18 1.02 -1.84
C ALA A 164 1.58 2.32 -2.38
N VAL A 165 0.88 2.24 -3.51
CA VAL A 165 0.20 3.35 -4.15
C VAL A 165 -1.29 3.10 -4.12
N ASP A 166 -2.03 3.98 -3.46
CA ASP A 166 -3.49 4.00 -3.48
C ASP A 166 -3.96 4.87 -4.65
N PHE A 167 -4.73 4.30 -5.59
CA PHE A 167 -5.18 5.02 -6.76
C PHE A 167 -6.25 6.07 -6.43
N PHE A 168 -7.09 5.82 -5.44
CA PHE A 168 -8.04 6.82 -4.97
C PHE A 168 -7.33 8.00 -4.31
N GLU A 169 -6.35 7.73 -3.47
CA GLU A 169 -5.52 8.77 -2.85
C GLU A 169 -4.75 9.57 -3.91
N GLN A 170 -4.21 8.90 -4.92
CA GLN A 170 -3.51 9.53 -6.03
C GLN A 170 -4.43 10.41 -6.88
N GLU A 171 -5.66 9.94 -7.18
CA GLU A 171 -6.66 10.73 -7.90
C GLU A 171 -7.10 11.94 -7.09
N ARG A 172 -7.41 11.73 -5.82
CA ARG A 172 -7.75 12.82 -4.87
C ARG A 172 -6.62 13.86 -4.80
N THR A 173 -5.37 13.43 -4.78
CA THR A 173 -4.22 14.34 -4.79
C THR A 173 -4.14 15.14 -6.09
N ARG A 174 -4.42 14.54 -7.26
CA ARG A 174 -4.49 15.26 -8.54
C ARG A 174 -5.59 16.31 -8.56
N GLU A 175 -6.77 15.97 -8.05
CA GLU A 175 -7.88 16.93 -7.93
C GLU A 175 -7.52 18.07 -7.00
N LEU A 176 -6.85 17.79 -5.89
CA LEU A 176 -6.37 18.79 -4.95
C LEU A 176 -5.34 19.72 -5.61
N ILE A 177 -4.38 19.20 -6.36
CA ILE A 177 -3.41 20.00 -7.14
C ILE A 177 -4.15 20.93 -8.11
N ALA A 178 -5.13 20.42 -8.86
CA ALA A 178 -5.93 21.23 -9.77
C ALA A 178 -6.76 22.32 -9.05
N ALA A 179 -7.18 22.05 -7.82
CA ALA A 179 -7.82 23.06 -6.98
C ALA A 179 -6.82 24.14 -6.53
N TYR A 180 -5.59 23.78 -6.22
CA TYR A 180 -4.51 24.73 -5.89
C TYR A 180 -4.08 25.58 -7.07
N GLU A 181 -4.08 25.06 -8.29
CA GLU A 181 -3.80 25.87 -9.48
C GLU A 181 -4.83 26.99 -9.66
N ARG A 182 -6.12 26.70 -9.41
CA ARG A 182 -7.17 27.74 -9.40
C ARG A 182 -7.00 28.70 -8.24
N PHE A 183 -6.59 28.21 -7.07
CA PHE A 183 -6.33 29.01 -5.90
C PHE A 183 -5.16 29.99 -6.12
N GLY A 184 -4.17 29.66 -6.90
CA GLY A 184 -3.04 30.54 -7.24
C GLY A 184 -3.51 31.89 -7.80
N GLY A 185 -4.45 31.88 -8.76
CA GLY A 185 -5.05 33.12 -9.28
C GLY A 185 -5.77 33.92 -8.20
N ILE A 186 -6.47 33.26 -7.29
CA ILE A 186 -7.15 33.90 -6.17
C ILE A 186 -6.17 34.55 -5.20
N ALA A 187 -5.11 33.86 -4.85
CA ALA A 187 -4.09 34.33 -3.93
C ALA A 187 -3.39 35.59 -4.44
N PHE A 188 -3.30 35.76 -5.77
CA PHE A 188 -2.73 36.94 -6.41
C PHE A 188 -3.76 38.02 -6.78
N GLY A 189 -5.01 37.87 -6.35
CA GLY A 189 -6.04 38.92 -6.54
C GLY A 189 -6.80 38.85 -7.85
N GLU A 190 -6.71 37.74 -8.60
CA GLU A 190 -7.46 37.51 -9.83
C GLU A 190 -8.93 37.12 -9.57
N GLY A 191 -9.81 37.45 -10.52
CA GLY A 191 -11.22 37.07 -10.50
C GLY A 191 -12.15 37.96 -9.65
N ALA A 192 -13.45 37.73 -9.77
CA ALA A 192 -14.49 38.40 -8.98
C ALA A 192 -14.66 37.74 -7.60
N GLY A 193 -15.25 38.49 -6.65
CA GLY A 193 -15.44 38.03 -5.27
C GLY A 193 -16.17 36.67 -5.17
N GLU A 194 -17.24 36.48 -5.97
CA GLU A 194 -17.97 35.21 -6.00
C GLU A 194 -17.12 34.05 -6.49
N SER A 195 -16.39 34.20 -7.61
CA SER A 195 -15.52 33.16 -8.14
C SER A 195 -14.36 32.84 -7.21
N ARG A 196 -13.85 33.84 -6.48
CA ARG A 196 -12.83 33.64 -5.44
C ARG A 196 -13.36 32.80 -4.28
N LEU A 197 -14.55 33.15 -3.77
CA LEU A 197 -15.16 32.42 -2.66
C LEU A 197 -15.52 30.97 -3.07
N ASP A 198 -16.06 30.75 -4.29
CA ASP A 198 -16.36 29.44 -4.82
C ASP A 198 -15.10 28.55 -4.88
N ALA A 199 -14.01 29.08 -5.42
CA ALA A 199 -12.75 28.32 -5.53
C ALA A 199 -12.13 28.03 -4.16
N LEU A 200 -12.17 28.98 -3.20
CA LEU A 200 -11.72 28.76 -1.84
C LEU A 200 -12.53 27.69 -1.12
N LEU A 201 -13.86 27.69 -1.28
CA LEU A 201 -14.74 26.68 -0.69
C LEU A 201 -14.49 25.29 -1.27
N ARG A 202 -14.25 25.18 -2.58
CA ARG A 202 -13.88 23.92 -3.22
C ARG A 202 -12.57 23.38 -2.65
N LEU A 203 -11.54 24.23 -2.56
CA LEU A 203 -10.26 23.85 -1.99
C LEU A 203 -10.40 23.45 -0.51
N ASN A 204 -11.12 24.25 0.29
CA ASN A 204 -11.33 23.94 1.71
C ASN A 204 -12.07 22.62 1.94
N SER A 205 -12.91 22.17 1.00
CA SER A 205 -13.65 20.90 1.10
C SER A 205 -12.74 19.68 1.21
N TYR A 206 -11.52 19.75 0.68
CA TYR A 206 -10.54 18.65 0.82
C TYR A 206 -9.99 18.48 2.24
N PHE A 207 -10.15 19.49 3.09
CA PHE A 207 -9.66 19.49 4.47
C PHE A 207 -10.78 19.29 5.51
N LEU A 208 -12.01 19.12 5.05
CA LEU A 208 -13.17 18.91 5.92
C LEU A 208 -13.56 17.42 5.95
N PRO A 209 -14.21 16.95 7.01
CA PRO A 209 -14.80 15.62 7.06
C PRO A 209 -15.77 15.39 5.90
N GLU A 210 -15.95 14.13 5.52
CA GLU A 210 -16.88 13.72 4.47
C GLU A 210 -18.29 14.28 4.73
N GLY A 211 -18.95 14.78 3.68
CA GLY A 211 -20.27 15.39 3.76
C GLY A 211 -20.27 16.86 4.16
N GLN A 212 -19.27 17.37 4.87
CA GLN A 212 -19.22 18.75 5.37
C GLN A 212 -18.63 19.75 4.35
N GLY A 213 -18.08 19.27 3.25
CA GLY A 213 -17.55 20.12 2.18
C GLY A 213 -18.61 20.93 1.47
N TYR A 214 -18.16 21.94 0.72
CA TYR A 214 -19.02 22.78 -0.11
C TYR A 214 -19.64 22.00 -1.26
N ARG A 215 -20.95 22.10 -1.43
CA ARG A 215 -21.67 21.60 -2.59
C ARG A 215 -21.61 22.61 -3.72
N PRO A 216 -20.87 22.35 -4.81
CA PRO A 216 -20.71 23.29 -5.92
C PRO A 216 -22.05 23.76 -6.50
N GLY A 217 -22.11 25.05 -6.88
CA GLY A 217 -23.31 25.68 -7.46
C GLY A 217 -24.39 26.07 -6.44
N THR A 218 -24.12 25.95 -5.13
CA THR A 218 -25.07 26.36 -4.08
C THR A 218 -24.72 27.70 -3.41
N LEU A 219 -23.62 28.32 -3.83
CA LEU A 219 -23.19 29.62 -3.33
C LEU A 219 -24.22 30.70 -3.70
N ARG A 220 -24.60 31.53 -2.73
CA ARG A 220 -25.60 32.56 -2.86
C ARG A 220 -25.34 33.70 -1.86
N ASN A 221 -26.06 34.83 -2.03
CA ASN A 221 -25.98 36.00 -1.16
C ASN A 221 -24.52 36.43 -0.96
N VAL A 222 -23.76 36.48 -2.07
CA VAL A 222 -22.34 36.86 -2.02
C VAL A 222 -22.23 38.38 -1.90
N GLU A 223 -21.60 38.82 -0.82
CA GLU A 223 -21.40 40.21 -0.50
C GLU A 223 -19.94 40.54 -0.25
N ARG A 224 -19.49 41.71 -0.74
CA ARG A 224 -18.16 42.22 -0.42
C ARG A 224 -18.30 43.22 0.74
N GLU A 225 -17.63 42.88 1.84
CA GLU A 225 -17.51 43.71 3.02
C GLU A 225 -16.19 44.48 2.99
N SER A 226 -16.22 45.78 3.12
CA SER A 226 -15.02 46.61 3.28
C SER A 226 -15.34 47.89 4.02
N GLU A 227 -14.41 48.39 4.83
CA GLU A 227 -14.57 49.64 5.56
C GLU A 227 -14.66 50.86 4.63
N LYS A 228 -14.00 50.78 3.47
CA LYS A 228 -14.00 51.88 2.47
C LYS A 228 -14.30 51.28 1.10
N LYS A 229 -15.05 52.03 0.30
CA LYS A 229 -15.29 51.69 -1.11
C LYS A 229 -13.96 51.63 -1.84
N ASN A 230 -13.69 50.50 -2.49
CA ASN A 230 -12.42 50.18 -3.19
C ASN A 230 -11.19 49.98 -2.28
N SER A 231 -11.38 49.68 -0.99
CA SER A 231 -10.27 49.25 -0.14
C SER A 231 -9.63 47.98 -0.71
N PRO A 232 -8.30 47.89 -0.73
CA PRO A 232 -7.61 46.64 -1.06
C PRO A 232 -7.85 45.56 0.02
N ASP A 233 -8.21 46.00 1.24
CA ASP A 233 -8.51 45.12 2.37
C ASP A 233 -10.05 44.97 2.45
N TYR A 234 -10.50 43.72 2.33
CA TYR A 234 -11.92 43.40 2.32
C TYR A 234 -12.18 41.97 2.74
N ALA A 235 -13.44 41.65 3.01
CA ALA A 235 -13.90 40.28 3.11
C ALA A 235 -14.95 39.99 2.05
N VAL A 236 -15.09 38.74 1.66
CA VAL A 236 -16.18 38.24 0.84
C VAL A 236 -16.96 37.25 1.68
N TYR A 237 -18.21 37.57 1.94
CA TYR A 237 -19.17 36.70 2.63
C TYR A 237 -20.05 35.98 1.62
N GLY A 238 -20.51 34.78 1.93
CA GLY A 238 -21.49 34.05 1.15
C GLY A 238 -22.10 32.89 1.92
N GLU A 239 -23.29 32.50 1.51
CA GLU A 239 -24.00 31.33 2.04
C GLU A 239 -23.92 30.17 1.03
N TYR A 240 -23.89 28.95 1.54
CA TYR A 240 -23.85 27.76 0.70
C TYR A 240 -24.53 26.57 1.37
N ASN A 241 -24.68 25.46 0.65
CA ASN A 241 -25.04 24.17 1.22
C ASN A 241 -23.82 23.25 1.23
N THR A 242 -23.72 22.46 2.28
CA THR A 242 -22.75 21.36 2.36
C THR A 242 -23.19 20.18 1.48
N ILE A 243 -22.30 19.21 1.27
CA ILE A 243 -22.59 18.02 0.48
C ILE A 243 -23.76 17.23 1.09
N ASP A 244 -23.83 17.13 2.42
CA ASP A 244 -24.92 16.51 3.19
C ASP A 244 -26.21 17.34 3.23
N GLY A 245 -26.20 18.55 2.65
CA GLY A 245 -27.37 19.42 2.49
C GLY A 245 -27.61 20.42 3.62
N ALA A 246 -26.73 20.51 4.61
CA ALA A 246 -26.83 21.54 5.65
C ALA A 246 -26.56 22.95 5.08
N ARG A 247 -27.18 23.96 5.69
CA ARG A 247 -26.90 25.38 5.37
C ARG A 247 -25.65 25.82 6.11
N ALA A 248 -24.75 26.47 5.39
CA ALA A 248 -23.51 27.02 5.93
C ALA A 248 -23.24 28.39 5.35
N TRP A 249 -22.31 29.12 5.98
CA TRP A 249 -21.79 30.39 5.49
C TRP A 249 -20.26 30.34 5.51
N ALA A 250 -19.67 31.20 4.68
CA ALA A 250 -18.23 31.42 4.64
C ALA A 250 -17.89 32.89 4.52
N ARG A 251 -16.73 33.27 5.04
CA ARG A 251 -16.16 34.60 4.97
C ARG A 251 -14.66 34.49 4.65
N ALA A 252 -14.29 34.90 3.45
CA ALA A 252 -12.88 34.93 3.03
C ALA A 252 -12.34 36.36 3.25
N ARG A 253 -11.20 36.50 3.91
CA ARG A 253 -10.52 37.76 4.18
C ARG A 253 -9.37 37.96 3.22
N PHE A 254 -9.23 39.18 2.73
CA PHE A 254 -8.18 39.62 1.83
C PHE A 254 -7.50 40.89 2.38
N ASP A 255 -6.16 40.90 2.30
CA ASP A 255 -5.31 42.03 2.61
C ASP A 255 -4.48 42.38 1.37
N TYR A 256 -4.54 43.63 0.91
CA TYR A 256 -3.97 44.04 -0.38
C TYR A 256 -4.34 43.12 -1.56
N ASN A 257 -5.63 42.72 -1.61
CA ASN A 257 -6.17 41.71 -2.56
C ASN A 257 -5.56 40.30 -2.45
N ARG A 258 -4.71 40.03 -1.49
CA ARG A 258 -4.18 38.69 -1.22
C ARG A 258 -5.06 37.99 -0.22
N PHE A 259 -5.30 36.73 -0.46
CA PHE A 259 -6.03 35.88 0.49
C PHE A 259 -5.26 35.78 1.82
N VAL A 260 -5.98 35.95 2.92
CA VAL A 260 -5.45 35.83 4.28
C VAL A 260 -5.94 34.54 4.93
N CYS A 261 -7.25 34.37 5.01
CA CYS A 261 -7.85 33.20 5.65
C CYS A 261 -9.34 33.06 5.29
N LEU A 262 -9.87 31.85 5.49
CA LEU A 262 -11.27 31.49 5.32
C LEU A 262 -11.86 31.09 6.67
N GLU A 263 -12.96 31.71 7.03
CA GLU A 263 -13.80 31.36 8.17
C GLU A 263 -15.10 30.73 7.65
N THR A 264 -15.58 29.67 8.30
CA THR A 264 -16.84 29.03 7.92
C THR A 264 -17.68 28.71 9.15
N SER A 265 -18.99 28.54 8.95
CA SER A 265 -19.90 28.10 10.02
C SER A 265 -19.63 26.66 10.48
N ILE A 266 -18.90 25.87 9.71
CA ILE A 266 -18.47 24.51 10.06
C ILE A 266 -17.39 24.56 11.15
N GLU A 267 -16.48 25.53 11.06
CA GLU A 267 -15.42 25.78 12.04
C GLU A 267 -15.50 27.24 12.54
N PRO A 268 -16.53 27.58 13.31
CA PRO A 268 -16.76 28.95 13.71
C PRO A 268 -15.64 29.50 14.61
N GLY A 269 -15.25 30.74 14.37
CA GLY A 269 -14.19 31.43 15.13
C GLY A 269 -12.78 31.03 14.71
N THR A 270 -12.61 30.16 13.72
CA THR A 270 -11.33 29.78 13.15
C THR A 270 -11.18 30.40 11.77
N CYS A 271 -10.27 31.37 11.63
CA CYS A 271 -9.89 31.91 10.32
C CYS A 271 -8.72 31.03 9.80
N ARG A 272 -9.01 30.05 8.98
CA ARG A 272 -8.03 29.06 8.48
C ARG A 272 -7.19 29.68 7.35
N PRO A 273 -5.88 29.85 7.52
CA PRO A 273 -5.00 30.12 6.41
C PRO A 273 -4.89 28.85 5.55
N ILE A 274 -4.96 29.00 4.24
CA ILE A 274 -4.70 27.90 3.31
C ILE A 274 -3.27 28.10 2.80
N ASP A 275 -2.42 27.08 2.99
CA ASP A 275 -1.08 27.12 2.45
C ASP A 275 -1.17 27.14 0.91
N PRO A 276 -0.56 28.10 0.21
CA PRO A 276 -0.59 28.14 -1.24
C PRO A 276 0.27 27.06 -1.93
N THR A 277 1.03 26.26 -1.17
CA THR A 277 1.87 25.21 -1.71
C THR A 277 1.05 23.95 -1.99
N PRO A 278 0.88 23.54 -3.26
CA PRO A 278 0.16 22.32 -3.58
C PRO A 278 0.92 21.09 -3.08
N PRO A 279 0.23 20.02 -2.68
CA PRO A 279 0.87 18.75 -2.40
C PRO A 279 1.54 18.22 -3.68
N THR A 280 2.66 17.54 -3.53
CA THR A 280 3.31 16.83 -4.62
C THR A 280 2.74 15.44 -4.76
N LEU A 281 2.46 15.00 -5.99
CA LEU A 281 2.21 13.59 -6.25
C LEU A 281 3.51 12.82 -5.97
N GLU A 282 3.47 11.95 -4.99
CA GLU A 282 4.48 10.91 -4.89
C GLU A 282 4.28 9.97 -6.09
N THR A 283 5.02 10.23 -7.15
CA THR A 283 5.16 9.24 -8.21
C THR A 283 6.01 8.13 -7.62
N GLY A 284 5.37 7.01 -7.29
CA GLY A 284 6.10 5.79 -6.96
C GLY A 284 7.13 5.57 -8.06
N GLY A 285 8.41 5.63 -7.72
CA GLY A 285 9.51 5.43 -8.65
C GLY A 285 9.31 4.11 -9.39
N ASP A 286 9.82 3.99 -10.60
CA ASP A 286 9.82 2.71 -11.32
C ASP A 286 10.73 1.74 -10.54
N PHE A 287 10.12 0.92 -9.69
CA PHE A 287 10.79 -0.02 -8.80
C PHE A 287 11.80 -0.92 -9.54
N PHE A 288 11.48 -1.31 -10.76
CA PHE A 288 12.38 -2.14 -11.56
C PHE A 288 13.57 -1.34 -12.12
N ALA A 289 13.38 -0.05 -12.40
CA ALA A 289 14.45 0.84 -12.84
C ALA A 289 15.37 1.22 -11.69
N GLU A 290 14.85 1.47 -10.48
CA GLU A 290 15.65 1.78 -9.29
C GLU A 290 16.58 0.61 -8.89
N LEU A 291 16.17 -0.62 -9.16
CA LEU A 291 16.95 -1.81 -8.89
C LEU A 291 17.85 -2.24 -10.07
N GLY A 292 17.89 -1.45 -11.16
CA GLY A 292 18.72 -1.74 -12.33
C GLY A 292 18.32 -2.99 -13.10
N LEU A 293 17.07 -3.43 -12.98
CA LEU A 293 16.55 -4.60 -13.67
C LEU A 293 15.94 -4.20 -15.01
N PRO A 294 16.23 -4.93 -16.11
CA PRO A 294 15.61 -4.68 -17.39
C PRO A 294 14.11 -4.95 -17.32
N ARG A 295 13.33 -4.09 -17.99
CA ARG A 295 11.90 -4.33 -18.20
C ARG A 295 11.67 -5.51 -19.13
#